data_e42f778ebc03bc2f655bb09ec70454e6
#
_entry.id   e42f778ebc03bc2f655bb09ec70454e6
#
_cell.length_a   1.000
_cell.length_b   1.000
_cell.length_c   1.000
_cell.angle_alpha   90.00
_cell.angle_beta   90.00
_cell.angle_gamma   90.00
#
_symmetry.space_group_name_H-M   'P 1'
#
loop_
_entity.id
_entity.type
_entity.pdbx_description
1 polymer ?
#
loop_
_entity_poly.entity_id
_entity_poly.type
_entity_poly.pdbx_seq_one_letter_code
_entity_poly.pdbx_strand_id
1 'polypeptide(L)'
;KEGYKDTEKYLTDAGVEMFGKRGTTETGSVYVVPRANLAFIGLDTTIQSHDREELRKELQSVPPEITLAVVIHWGNEYEMTHNDDQMVFAHFLIDNGVDVIFGAHPHVVQDIGLYNNKPIFYSLGNFIFDQYWNDDVQTGLAIKITIDEDVTYELIPLSSEQSQPFPMSATTSQAFLDSRGLLSTFGG
;
A
#
# COMPACT_ATOMS: atom_id res chain seq x y z
N LYS A 1 6.34 -20.16 10.18
CA LYS A 1 7.61 -20.25 9.40
C LYS A 1 7.52 -21.22 8.20
N GLU A 2 6.78 -22.34 8.31
CA GLU A 2 6.59 -23.27 7.19
C GLU A 2 5.68 -22.69 6.11
N GLY A 3 4.50 -22.16 6.45
CA GLY A 3 3.57 -21.59 5.49
C GLY A 3 4.14 -20.46 4.62
N TYR A 4 5.06 -19.64 5.17
CA TYR A 4 5.74 -18.61 4.36
C TYR A 4 6.63 -19.24 3.27
N LYS A 5 7.38 -20.29 3.62
CA LYS A 5 8.23 -21.00 2.65
C LYS A 5 7.42 -21.69 1.55
N ASP A 6 6.26 -22.23 1.92
CA ASP A 6 5.36 -22.84 0.95
C ASP A 6 4.78 -21.79 0.01
N THR A 7 4.38 -20.61 0.54
CA THR A 7 3.91 -19.48 -0.27
C THR A 7 5.00 -19.01 -1.24
N GLU A 8 6.23 -18.78 -0.74
CA GLU A 8 7.37 -18.38 -1.57
C GLU A 8 7.61 -19.40 -2.69
N LYS A 9 7.62 -20.69 -2.34
CA LYS A 9 7.80 -21.77 -3.32
C LYS A 9 6.71 -21.77 -4.40
N TYR A 10 5.43 -21.76 -3.99
CA TYR A 10 4.32 -21.83 -4.96
C TYR A 10 4.24 -20.60 -5.86
N LEU A 11 4.51 -19.41 -5.34
CA LEU A 11 4.56 -18.18 -6.15
C LEU A 11 5.72 -18.23 -7.14
N THR A 12 6.92 -18.64 -6.68
CA THR A 12 8.10 -18.81 -7.55
C THR A 12 7.84 -19.84 -8.64
N ASP A 13 7.28 -21.01 -8.28
CA ASP A 13 6.93 -22.05 -9.25
C ASP A 13 5.89 -21.57 -10.29
N ALA A 14 5.02 -20.63 -9.91
CA ALA A 14 4.04 -19.98 -10.79
C ALA A 14 4.62 -18.81 -11.60
N GLY A 15 5.89 -18.47 -11.43
CA GLY A 15 6.53 -17.33 -12.10
C GLY A 15 6.08 -15.96 -11.54
N VAL A 16 5.60 -15.91 -10.29
CA VAL A 16 5.22 -14.68 -9.61
C VAL A 16 6.39 -14.18 -8.77
N GLU A 17 6.82 -12.97 -9.03
CA GLU A 17 7.87 -12.31 -8.26
C GLU A 17 7.32 -11.81 -6.92
N MET A 18 8.14 -11.91 -5.88
CA MET A 18 7.81 -11.49 -4.53
C MET A 18 8.79 -10.41 -4.05
N PHE A 19 8.26 -9.45 -3.31
CA PHE A 19 9.07 -8.45 -2.58
C PHE A 19 8.59 -8.35 -1.12
N GLY A 20 9.44 -7.82 -0.24
CA GLY A 20 9.15 -7.70 1.19
C GLY A 20 9.34 -9.03 1.93
N LYS A 21 10.51 -9.26 2.52
CA LYS A 21 10.81 -10.48 3.29
C LYS A 21 10.44 -10.32 4.76
N ARG A 22 9.58 -11.19 5.27
CA ARG A 22 9.20 -11.25 6.68
C ARG A 22 10.33 -11.81 7.54
N GLY A 23 10.71 -11.09 8.61
CA GLY A 23 11.55 -11.61 9.70
C GLY A 23 13.02 -11.83 9.35
N THR A 24 13.54 -11.15 8.36
CA THR A 24 14.96 -10.91 8.17
C THR A 24 15.32 -9.53 8.74
N THR A 25 16.51 -9.39 9.31
CA THR A 25 17.09 -8.07 9.62
C THR A 25 17.52 -7.33 8.35
N GLU A 26 17.44 -7.99 7.22
CA GLU A 26 17.57 -7.39 5.91
C GLU A 26 16.27 -6.63 5.65
N THR A 27 16.32 -5.32 5.67
CA THR A 27 15.31 -4.42 5.11
C THR A 27 14.94 -4.93 3.74
N GLY A 28 13.64 -5.01 3.47
CA GLY A 28 13.14 -5.67 2.27
C GLY A 28 13.84 -5.18 1.01
N SER A 29 14.46 -6.07 0.28
CA SER A 29 15.14 -5.69 -0.95
C SER A 29 14.20 -4.96 -1.91
N VAL A 30 14.64 -3.83 -2.43
CA VAL A 30 13.94 -3.11 -3.49
C VAL A 30 13.74 -4.01 -4.69
N TYR A 31 12.49 -4.18 -5.12
CA TYR A 31 12.15 -4.89 -6.34
C TYR A 31 11.91 -3.88 -7.47
N VAL A 32 12.78 -3.88 -8.47
CA VAL A 32 12.63 -3.01 -9.66
C VAL A 32 11.80 -3.73 -10.70
N VAL A 33 10.68 -3.14 -11.11
CA VAL A 33 9.83 -3.70 -12.17
C VAL A 33 10.50 -3.51 -13.52
N PRO A 34 10.82 -4.58 -14.25
CA PRO A 34 11.49 -4.46 -15.53
C PRO A 34 10.70 -3.60 -16.51
N ARG A 35 11.33 -2.58 -17.11
CA ARG A 35 10.77 -1.69 -18.15
C ARG A 35 9.66 -0.73 -17.70
N ALA A 36 9.44 -0.54 -16.38
CA ALA A 36 8.34 0.30 -15.90
C ALA A 36 8.78 1.57 -15.14
N ASN A 37 10.06 1.85 -15.01
CA ASN A 37 10.59 2.93 -14.16
C ASN A 37 9.92 2.96 -12.76
N LEU A 38 9.63 1.78 -12.22
CA LEU A 38 8.91 1.58 -10.98
C LEU A 38 9.65 0.58 -10.10
N ALA A 39 9.77 0.88 -8.82
CA ALA A 39 10.32 -0.02 -7.82
C ALA A 39 9.37 -0.15 -6.64
N PHE A 40 9.40 -1.29 -5.98
CA PHE A 40 8.64 -1.57 -4.77
C PHE A 40 9.54 -1.97 -3.61
N ILE A 41 9.14 -1.57 -2.40
CA ILE A 41 9.68 -2.11 -1.16
C ILE A 41 8.51 -2.51 -0.25
N GLY A 42 8.59 -3.67 0.38
CA GLY A 42 7.59 -4.17 1.31
C GLY A 42 8.06 -4.02 2.76
N LEU A 43 7.24 -3.42 3.62
CA LEU A 43 7.52 -3.20 5.03
C LEU A 43 6.39 -3.75 5.91
N ASP A 44 6.74 -4.19 7.14
CA ASP A 44 5.77 -4.59 8.15
C ASP A 44 6.22 -4.04 9.51
N THR A 45 5.49 -3.07 10.05
CA THR A 45 5.79 -2.45 11.35
C THR A 45 4.97 -3.02 12.51
N THR A 46 4.05 -3.95 12.24
CA THR A 46 3.22 -4.57 13.29
C THR A 46 3.96 -5.66 14.06
N ILE A 47 4.97 -6.27 13.44
CA ILE A 47 5.69 -7.42 13.99
C ILE A 47 7.21 -7.20 14.09
N GLN A 48 7.75 -6.15 13.48
CA GLN A 48 9.18 -5.84 13.51
C GLN A 48 9.43 -4.34 13.49
N SER A 49 10.51 -3.93 14.16
CA SER A 49 11.06 -2.59 14.00
C SER A 49 12.07 -2.57 12.86
N HIS A 50 12.08 -1.51 12.08
CA HIS A 50 13.07 -1.29 11.03
C HIS A 50 14.17 -0.35 11.55
N ASP A 51 15.44 -0.71 11.32
CA ASP A 51 16.53 0.24 11.54
C ASP A 51 16.41 1.38 10.52
N ARG A 52 16.17 2.59 11.04
CA ARG A 52 15.91 3.75 10.18
C ARG A 52 17.11 4.16 9.34
N GLU A 53 18.32 3.90 9.80
CA GLU A 53 19.53 4.23 9.06
C GLU A 53 19.81 3.25 7.93
N GLU A 54 19.57 1.96 8.16
CA GLU A 54 19.64 0.94 7.12
C GLU A 54 18.57 1.16 6.06
N LEU A 55 17.31 1.39 6.50
CA LEU A 55 16.19 1.69 5.60
C LEU A 55 16.45 2.95 4.76
N ARG A 56 16.99 4.03 5.37
CA ARG A 56 17.37 5.24 4.64
C ARG A 56 18.37 4.95 3.52
N LYS A 57 19.42 4.18 3.80
CA LYS A 57 20.43 3.81 2.79
C LYS A 57 19.82 3.03 1.64
N GLU A 58 18.91 2.13 1.95
CA GLU A 58 18.22 1.33 0.95
C GLU A 58 17.32 2.20 0.07
N LEU A 59 16.46 3.04 0.65
CA LEU A 59 15.60 3.96 -0.10
C LEU A 59 16.42 4.90 -0.99
N GLN A 60 17.50 5.48 -0.47
CA GLN A 60 18.37 6.40 -1.21
C GLN A 60 19.26 5.70 -2.25
N SER A 61 19.31 4.37 -2.27
CA SER A 61 20.01 3.61 -3.32
C SER A 61 19.21 3.50 -4.61
N VAL A 62 17.92 3.80 -4.58
CA VAL A 62 17.06 3.80 -5.77
C VAL A 62 17.34 5.06 -6.60
N PRO A 63 17.63 4.92 -7.91
CA PRO A 63 17.86 6.06 -8.78
C PRO A 63 16.65 7.01 -8.83
N PRO A 64 16.85 8.33 -8.83
CA PRO A 64 15.77 9.31 -8.74
C PRO A 64 14.79 9.32 -9.93
N GLU A 65 15.17 8.72 -11.06
CA GLU A 65 14.29 8.51 -12.22
C GLU A 65 13.35 7.31 -12.07
N ILE A 66 13.50 6.51 -11.01
CA ILE A 66 12.65 5.36 -10.71
C ILE A 66 11.60 5.79 -9.68
N THR A 67 10.32 5.69 -10.02
CA THR A 67 9.22 5.88 -9.06
C THR A 67 9.29 4.79 -7.98
N LEU A 68 9.50 5.18 -6.73
CA LEU A 68 9.60 4.25 -5.61
C LEU A 68 8.28 4.18 -4.83
N ALA A 69 7.66 3.02 -4.85
CA ALA A 69 6.45 2.72 -4.11
C ALA A 69 6.74 1.86 -2.86
N VAL A 70 6.18 2.24 -1.73
CA VAL A 70 6.21 1.42 -0.51
C VAL A 70 4.86 0.73 -0.33
N VAL A 71 4.86 -0.58 -0.09
CA VAL A 71 3.70 -1.34 0.39
C VAL A 71 3.97 -1.69 1.85
N ILE A 72 3.11 -1.21 2.76
CA ILE A 72 3.38 -1.30 4.20
C ILE A 72 2.20 -1.85 4.99
N HIS A 73 2.50 -2.76 5.91
CA HIS A 73 1.55 -3.30 6.89
C HIS A 73 1.76 -2.61 8.23
N TRP A 74 0.82 -1.77 8.66
CA TRP A 74 0.97 -0.86 9.80
C TRP A 74 -0.34 -0.39 10.42
N GLY A 75 -0.25 0.40 11.50
CA GLY A 75 -1.40 1.06 12.13
C GLY A 75 -2.17 0.15 13.08
N ASN A 76 -3.40 0.55 13.39
CA ASN A 76 -4.31 -0.17 14.27
C ASN A 76 -5.48 -0.75 13.48
N GLU A 77 -5.91 -1.96 13.84
CA GLU A 77 -7.09 -2.59 13.24
C GLU A 77 -8.36 -1.75 13.47
N TYR A 78 -9.19 -1.62 12.45
CA TYR A 78 -10.53 -1.04 12.43
C TYR A 78 -10.61 0.47 12.73
N GLU A 79 -9.48 1.15 12.79
CA GLU A 79 -9.42 2.61 12.90
C GLU A 79 -9.59 3.25 11.51
N MET A 80 -10.56 4.17 11.38
CA MET A 80 -10.94 4.78 10.09
C MET A 80 -9.98 5.89 9.63
N THR A 81 -9.11 6.35 10.52
CA THR A 81 -8.11 7.38 10.26
C THR A 81 -6.72 6.88 10.69
N HIS A 82 -5.70 7.38 10.03
CA HIS A 82 -4.33 7.08 10.42
C HIS A 82 -3.99 7.63 11.82
N ASN A 83 -3.02 7.01 12.48
CA ASN A 83 -2.45 7.49 13.74
C ASN A 83 -1.13 8.26 13.54
N ASP A 84 -0.63 8.90 14.61
CA ASP A 84 0.59 9.69 14.58
C ASP A 84 1.83 8.87 14.17
N ASP A 85 1.92 7.59 14.56
CA ASP A 85 3.03 6.71 14.20
C ASP A 85 3.06 6.45 12.68
N GLN A 86 1.89 6.21 12.07
CA GLN A 86 1.75 6.06 10.63
C GLN A 86 2.18 7.36 9.92
N MET A 87 1.70 8.52 10.38
CA MET A 87 2.05 9.81 9.79
C MET A 87 3.56 10.09 9.88
N VAL A 88 4.17 9.95 11.05
CA VAL A 88 5.60 10.20 11.26
C VAL A 88 6.46 9.26 10.43
N PHE A 89 6.04 7.99 10.29
CA PHE A 89 6.79 7.05 9.48
C PHE A 89 6.61 7.29 7.98
N ALA A 90 5.40 7.66 7.54
CA ALA A 90 5.16 8.06 6.16
C ALA A 90 6.02 9.25 5.73
N HIS A 91 6.09 10.29 6.56
CA HIS A 91 6.93 11.45 6.31
C HIS A 91 8.41 11.06 6.21
N PHE A 92 8.89 10.21 7.12
CA PHE A 92 10.25 9.68 7.06
C PHE A 92 10.54 8.95 5.73
N LEU A 93 9.62 8.11 5.27
CA LEU A 93 9.77 7.39 4.00
C LEU A 93 9.85 8.36 2.81
N ILE A 94 8.94 9.32 2.74
CA ILE A 94 8.89 10.31 1.66
C ILE A 94 10.12 11.21 1.67
N ASP A 95 10.57 11.67 2.83
CA ASP A 95 11.80 12.49 2.96
C ASP A 95 13.07 11.72 2.54
N ASN A 96 13.00 10.40 2.43
CA ASN A 96 14.10 9.55 1.99
C ASN A 96 13.90 8.94 0.59
N GLY A 97 13.01 9.49 -0.21
CA GLY A 97 12.94 9.20 -1.65
C GLY A 97 11.73 8.35 -2.08
N VAL A 98 10.80 8.04 -1.19
CA VAL A 98 9.55 7.34 -1.55
C VAL A 98 8.59 8.30 -2.25
N ASP A 99 7.99 7.85 -3.35
CA ASP A 99 7.05 8.64 -4.16
C ASP A 99 5.59 8.34 -3.83
N VAL A 100 5.28 7.13 -3.38
CA VAL A 100 3.91 6.74 -3.00
C VAL A 100 3.93 5.66 -1.94
N ILE A 101 2.95 5.71 -1.02
CA ILE A 101 2.79 4.71 0.04
C ILE A 101 1.42 4.06 -0.05
N PHE A 102 1.38 2.73 -0.05
CA PHE A 102 0.19 1.89 0.00
C PHE A 102 0.16 1.11 1.31
N GLY A 103 -0.71 1.51 2.23
CA GLY A 103 -0.87 0.90 3.53
C GLY A 103 -1.91 -0.23 3.55
N ALA A 104 -1.71 -1.15 4.47
CA ALA A 104 -2.58 -2.26 4.80
C ALA A 104 -2.52 -2.54 6.30
N HIS A 105 -3.29 -3.45 6.83
CA HIS A 105 -3.47 -3.91 8.20
C HIS A 105 -4.74 -3.38 8.88
N PRO A 106 -5.15 -2.10 8.79
CA PRO A 106 -6.36 -1.67 9.48
C PRO A 106 -7.65 -2.38 9.08
N HIS A 107 -7.67 -3.15 7.99
CA HIS A 107 -8.82 -3.87 7.45
C HIS A 107 -9.99 -2.99 7.03
N VAL A 108 -9.84 -1.68 7.08
CA VAL A 108 -10.78 -0.67 6.62
C VAL A 108 -10.03 0.35 5.75
N VAL A 109 -10.75 1.01 4.85
CA VAL A 109 -10.17 2.09 4.05
C VAL A 109 -9.98 3.30 4.96
N GLN A 110 -8.74 3.73 5.15
CA GLN A 110 -8.40 4.95 5.88
C GLN A 110 -8.36 6.17 4.95
N ASP A 111 -8.20 7.34 5.53
CA ASP A 111 -7.97 8.59 4.81
C ASP A 111 -6.71 8.56 3.94
N ILE A 112 -6.63 9.50 3.01
CA ILE A 112 -5.48 9.68 2.11
C ILE A 112 -4.77 10.97 2.51
N GLY A 113 -3.47 10.86 2.79
CA GLY A 113 -2.60 12.00 3.05
C GLY A 113 -1.87 12.47 1.80
N LEU A 114 -1.42 13.71 1.84
CA LEU A 114 -0.49 14.28 0.86
C LEU A 114 0.64 14.96 1.62
N TYR A 115 1.87 14.53 1.37
CA TYR A 115 3.06 15.13 1.98
C TYR A 115 4.12 15.38 0.90
N ASN A 116 4.63 16.60 0.81
CA ASN A 116 5.56 17.02 -0.26
C ASN A 116 5.06 16.64 -1.68
N ASN A 117 3.76 16.82 -1.93
CA ASN A 117 3.03 16.44 -3.15
C ASN A 117 3.05 14.92 -3.45
N LYS A 118 3.37 14.08 -2.47
CA LYS A 118 3.39 12.62 -2.62
C LYS A 118 2.25 11.98 -1.86
N PRO A 119 1.47 11.08 -2.49
CA PRO A 119 0.29 10.51 -1.88
C PRO A 119 0.63 9.41 -0.87
N ILE A 120 -0.16 9.37 0.20
CA ILE A 120 -0.12 8.37 1.25
C ILE A 120 -1.51 7.76 1.37
N PHE A 121 -1.67 6.55 0.86
CA PHE A 121 -2.85 5.73 1.09
C PHE A 121 -2.64 4.97 2.39
N TYR A 122 -3.12 5.49 3.51
CA TYR A 122 -2.83 4.92 4.84
C TYR A 122 -3.37 3.50 5.02
N SER A 123 -4.54 3.17 4.45
CA SER A 123 -5.02 1.80 4.31
C SER A 123 -5.97 1.65 3.12
N LEU A 124 -5.76 0.61 2.33
CA LEU A 124 -6.63 0.26 1.20
C LEU A 124 -7.81 -0.63 1.61
N GLY A 125 -7.94 -0.99 2.89
CA GLY A 125 -8.95 -1.94 3.35
C GLY A 125 -8.69 -3.38 2.89
N ASN A 126 -9.73 -4.20 2.96
CA ASN A 126 -9.66 -5.59 2.54
C ASN A 126 -9.89 -5.75 1.02
N PHE A 127 -9.21 -6.75 0.42
CA PHE A 127 -9.48 -7.17 -0.96
C PHE A 127 -10.13 -8.55 -0.98
N ILE A 128 -9.38 -9.64 -0.74
CA ILE A 128 -9.90 -10.99 -0.56
C ILE A 128 -9.70 -11.36 0.91
N PHE A 129 -10.77 -11.28 1.71
CA PHE A 129 -10.70 -11.54 3.14
C PHE A 129 -12.04 -12.06 3.68
N ASP A 130 -12.01 -12.81 4.78
CA ASP A 130 -13.17 -13.50 5.36
C ASP A 130 -13.76 -12.76 6.58
N GLN A 131 -13.73 -11.43 6.56
CA GLN A 131 -14.36 -10.57 7.56
C GLN A 131 -15.69 -10.03 7.03
N TYR A 132 -16.80 -10.30 7.72
CA TYR A 132 -18.16 -10.01 7.23
C TYR A 132 -19.04 -9.27 8.24
N TRP A 133 -18.51 -8.82 9.39
CA TRP A 133 -19.33 -8.30 10.50
C TRP A 133 -19.82 -6.86 10.33
N ASN A 134 -19.29 -6.10 9.42
CA ASN A 134 -19.80 -4.77 9.05
C ASN A 134 -19.37 -4.41 7.62
N ASP A 135 -19.95 -3.32 7.08
CA ASP A 135 -19.71 -2.87 5.70
C ASP A 135 -18.29 -2.32 5.52
N ASP A 136 -17.67 -1.71 6.55
CA ASP A 136 -16.34 -1.11 6.42
C ASP A 136 -15.26 -2.16 6.13
N VAL A 137 -15.33 -3.35 6.78
CA VAL A 137 -14.39 -4.45 6.53
C VAL A 137 -14.69 -5.21 5.22
N GLN A 138 -15.87 -4.99 4.64
CA GLN A 138 -16.24 -5.51 3.31
C GLN A 138 -16.01 -4.49 2.20
N THR A 139 -15.39 -3.36 2.54
CA THR A 139 -15.04 -2.30 1.60
C THR A 139 -13.53 -2.23 1.43
N GLY A 140 -13.10 -2.10 0.19
CA GLY A 140 -11.69 -1.94 -0.18
C GLY A 140 -11.51 -0.83 -1.21
N LEU A 141 -10.25 -0.52 -1.49
CA LEU A 141 -9.85 0.47 -2.48
C LEU A 141 -8.75 -0.11 -3.37
N ALA A 142 -8.99 -0.23 -4.65
CA ALA A 142 -7.94 -0.47 -5.63
C ALA A 142 -7.44 0.88 -6.19
N ILE A 143 -6.15 0.94 -6.49
CA ILE A 143 -5.52 2.11 -7.07
C ILE A 143 -4.96 1.75 -8.44
N LYS A 144 -5.41 2.47 -9.47
CA LYS A 144 -4.77 2.39 -10.78
C LYS A 144 -3.78 3.55 -10.90
N ILE A 145 -2.51 3.20 -11.12
CA ILE A 145 -1.43 4.16 -11.33
C ILE A 145 -1.15 4.24 -12.82
N THR A 146 -1.11 5.45 -13.35
CA THR A 146 -0.60 5.72 -14.70
C THR A 146 0.68 6.52 -14.57
N ILE A 147 1.78 5.97 -15.10
CA ILE A 147 3.10 6.59 -15.11
C ILE A 147 3.41 7.00 -16.55
N ASP A 148 3.40 8.31 -16.82
CA ASP A 148 3.73 8.91 -18.10
C ASP A 148 4.60 10.16 -17.83
N GLU A 149 4.36 11.32 -18.45
CA GLU A 149 5.01 12.59 -18.12
C GLU A 149 4.71 12.99 -16.67
N ASP A 150 3.46 12.74 -16.23
CA ASP A 150 3.00 12.88 -14.83
C ASP A 150 2.52 11.54 -14.29
N VAL A 151 2.63 11.34 -12.97
CA VAL A 151 2.05 10.18 -12.29
C VAL A 151 0.64 10.53 -11.84
N THR A 152 -0.34 9.71 -12.24
CA THR A 152 -1.73 9.89 -11.85
C THR A 152 -2.28 8.67 -11.15
N TYR A 153 -3.24 8.88 -10.23
CA TYR A 153 -3.86 7.86 -9.41
C TYR A 153 -5.37 7.90 -9.58
N GLU A 154 -5.97 6.79 -9.99
CA GLU A 154 -7.42 6.61 -10.07
C GLU A 154 -7.87 5.70 -8.96
N LEU A 155 -8.81 6.16 -8.12
CA LEU A 155 -9.38 5.40 -7.02
C LEU A 155 -10.55 4.56 -7.51
N ILE A 156 -10.52 3.26 -7.23
CA ILE A 156 -11.55 2.29 -7.62
C ILE A 156 -12.10 1.65 -6.34
N PRO A 157 -13.18 2.21 -5.75
CA PRO A 157 -13.83 1.59 -4.59
C PRO A 157 -14.39 0.21 -4.91
N LEU A 158 -14.18 -0.70 -3.97
CA LEU A 158 -14.58 -2.09 -4.05
C LEU A 158 -15.54 -2.45 -2.93
N SER A 159 -16.54 -3.25 -3.24
CA SER A 159 -17.30 -4.02 -2.27
C SER A 159 -16.91 -5.49 -2.34
N SER A 160 -17.06 -6.22 -1.24
CA SER A 160 -16.80 -7.65 -1.20
C SER A 160 -18.01 -8.41 -0.66
N GLU A 161 -18.39 -9.47 -1.34
CA GLU A 161 -19.40 -10.44 -0.87
C GLU A 161 -18.76 -11.81 -0.83
N GLN A 162 -18.82 -12.49 0.33
CA GLN A 162 -18.24 -13.83 0.52
C GLN A 162 -16.77 -13.92 0.03
N SER A 163 -15.95 -12.94 0.40
CA SER A 163 -14.54 -12.80 -0.02
C SER A 163 -14.33 -12.59 -1.53
N GLN A 164 -15.37 -12.21 -2.28
CA GLN A 164 -15.26 -11.90 -3.70
C GLN A 164 -15.36 -10.39 -3.90
N PRO A 165 -14.25 -9.69 -4.16
CA PRO A 165 -14.27 -8.26 -4.41
C PRO A 165 -14.77 -7.94 -5.81
N PHE A 166 -15.55 -6.87 -5.92
CA PHE A 166 -16.01 -6.31 -7.18
C PHE A 166 -16.07 -4.78 -7.10
N PRO A 167 -15.88 -4.08 -8.23
CA PRO A 167 -15.99 -2.63 -8.26
C PRO A 167 -17.40 -2.17 -7.89
N MET A 168 -17.51 -1.14 -7.08
CA MET A 168 -18.77 -0.49 -6.79
C MET A 168 -19.37 0.12 -8.07
N SER A 169 -20.71 0.23 -8.13
CA SER A 169 -21.38 1.00 -9.18
C SER A 169 -20.91 2.47 -9.17
N ALA A 170 -21.00 3.17 -10.29
CA ALA A 170 -20.56 4.58 -10.34
C ALA A 170 -21.21 5.46 -9.26
N THR A 171 -22.53 5.26 -9.00
CA THR A 171 -23.25 6.00 -7.97
C THR A 171 -22.77 5.67 -6.56
N THR A 172 -22.58 4.37 -6.25
CA THR A 172 -22.11 3.92 -4.95
C THR A 172 -20.65 4.34 -4.71
N SER A 173 -19.82 4.23 -5.76
CA SER A 173 -18.41 4.66 -5.74
C SER A 173 -18.30 6.15 -5.40
N GLN A 174 -19.06 7.02 -6.08
CA GLN A 174 -19.05 8.46 -5.81
C GLN A 174 -19.52 8.75 -4.38
N ALA A 175 -20.62 8.14 -3.94
CA ALA A 175 -21.11 8.34 -2.57
C ALA A 175 -20.08 7.89 -1.51
N PHE A 176 -19.36 6.78 -1.76
CA PHE A 176 -18.29 6.32 -0.88
C PHE A 176 -17.14 7.34 -0.83
N LEU A 177 -16.64 7.78 -1.99
CA LEU A 177 -15.55 8.77 -2.06
C LEU A 177 -15.95 10.09 -1.38
N ASP A 178 -17.16 10.57 -1.63
CA ASP A 178 -17.69 11.80 -1.00
C ASP A 178 -17.78 11.65 0.53
N SER A 179 -18.25 10.51 1.02
CA SER A 179 -18.36 10.23 2.46
C SER A 179 -17.01 10.20 3.20
N ARG A 180 -15.93 9.94 2.46
CA ARG A 180 -14.56 9.90 2.96
C ARG A 180 -13.75 11.16 2.62
N GLY A 181 -14.35 12.13 1.91
CA GLY A 181 -13.65 13.33 1.45
C GLY A 181 -12.55 13.04 0.42
N LEU A 182 -12.69 11.95 -0.34
CA LEU A 182 -11.69 11.51 -1.32
C LEU A 182 -12.05 11.98 -2.72
N LEU A 183 -11.04 12.36 -3.49
CA LEU A 183 -11.20 12.64 -4.92
C LEU A 183 -11.09 11.32 -5.70
N SER A 184 -11.83 11.20 -6.82
CA SER A 184 -11.78 10.00 -7.67
C SER A 184 -10.43 9.82 -8.38
N THR A 185 -9.72 10.93 -8.64
CA THR A 185 -8.39 10.96 -9.27
C THR A 185 -7.57 12.11 -8.75
N PHE A 186 -6.27 11.99 -8.72
CA PHE A 186 -5.32 13.08 -8.45
C PHE A 186 -3.96 12.79 -9.10
N GLY A 187 -3.17 13.85 -9.31
CA GLY A 187 -1.79 13.78 -9.79
C GLY A 187 -0.81 14.07 -8.65
N GLY A 188 0.37 13.50 -8.70
CA GLY A 188 1.49 13.72 -7.79
C GLY A 188 2.60 14.50 -8.45
#